data_beeaa84919b00e36808dea966e0e17f6
#
_entry.id   beeaa84919b00e36808dea966e0e17f6
#
_cell.length_a   1.000
_cell.length_b   1.000
_cell.length_c   1.000
_cell.angle_alpha   90.00
_cell.angle_beta   90.00
_cell.angle_gamma   90.00
#
_symmetry.space_group_name_H-M   'P 1'
#
loop_
_entity.id
_entity.type
_entity.pdbx_description
1 polymer ?
#
loop_
_entity_poly.entity_id
_entity_poly.type
_entity_poly.pdbx_seq_one_letter_code
_entity_poly.pdbx_strand_id
1 'polypeptide(L)'
;MSDDYAKATARPGYVVLDGVEYRNRKFNPRDIGDLEAYLKREFPDPRLMARELCRGLSDAVALQIWNDLSEEAKDWPVAAMSSRGSYQLMFTWEGNAHLAWVSLRKHHAEIDLAKAREITKDATTEEIAELVRACFPEDTFAPKDQTSLATE
;
A
#
# COMPACT_ATOMS: atom_id res chain seq x y z
N MET A 1 13.51 12.21 -26.73
CA MET A 1 14.40 13.01 -25.85
C MET A 1 13.86 13.20 -24.43
N SER A 2 12.63 12.88 -24.17
CA SER A 2 12.03 13.06 -22.85
C SER A 2 12.23 11.86 -21.89
N ASP A 3 12.37 10.64 -22.40
CA ASP A 3 12.42 9.46 -21.54
C ASP A 3 13.78 9.22 -20.86
N ASP A 4 14.85 9.62 -21.51
CA ASP A 4 16.20 9.49 -20.92
C ASP A 4 16.51 10.53 -19.86
N TYR A 5 15.84 11.65 -19.93
CA TYR A 5 16.03 12.74 -18.94
C TYR A 5 15.36 12.42 -17.60
N ALA A 6 14.19 11.79 -17.64
CA ALA A 6 13.47 11.41 -16.43
C ALA A 6 14.18 10.29 -15.65
N LYS A 7 14.85 9.39 -16.35
CA LYS A 7 15.62 8.30 -15.73
C LYS A 7 16.95 8.73 -15.13
N ALA A 8 17.54 9.81 -15.67
CA ALA A 8 18.85 10.29 -15.22
C ALA A 8 18.79 11.14 -13.96
N THR A 9 17.61 11.55 -13.49
CA THR A 9 17.49 12.51 -12.39
C THR A 9 17.16 11.88 -11.03
N ALA A 10 16.79 10.59 -11.00
CA ALA A 10 16.51 9.92 -9.74
C ALA A 10 17.80 9.49 -9.03
N ARG A 11 18.29 10.33 -8.12
CA ARG A 11 19.41 10.02 -7.23
C ARG A 11 18.98 9.02 -6.16
N PRO A 12 19.89 8.14 -5.66
CA PRO A 12 19.59 7.31 -4.51
C PRO A 12 19.06 8.14 -3.32
N GLY A 13 17.95 7.73 -2.72
CA GLY A 13 17.31 8.46 -1.63
C GLY A 13 16.41 9.62 -2.06
N TYR A 14 16.15 9.76 -3.35
CA TYR A 14 15.26 10.77 -3.92
C TYR A 14 14.22 10.15 -4.83
N VAL A 15 13.07 10.76 -4.91
CA VAL A 15 11.99 10.38 -5.84
C VAL A 15 11.50 11.63 -6.56
N VAL A 16 10.97 11.44 -7.76
CA VAL A 16 10.38 12.51 -8.55
C VAL A 16 8.87 12.29 -8.59
N LEU A 17 8.11 13.30 -8.21
CA LEU A 17 6.66 13.29 -8.25
C LEU A 17 6.18 14.59 -8.89
N ASP A 18 5.41 14.47 -9.96
CA ASP A 18 4.95 15.61 -10.77
C ASP A 18 6.12 16.52 -11.21
N GLY A 19 7.21 15.88 -11.64
CA GLY A 19 8.41 16.58 -12.11
C GLY A 19 9.28 17.23 -11.03
N VAL A 20 8.92 17.10 -9.76
CA VAL A 20 9.65 17.68 -8.62
C VAL A 20 10.39 16.58 -7.85
N GLU A 21 11.65 16.81 -7.56
CA GLU A 21 12.48 15.88 -6.79
C GLU A 21 12.27 16.09 -5.29
N TYR A 22 12.01 15.00 -4.58
CA TYR A 22 11.84 14.96 -3.12
C TYR A 22 12.80 13.97 -2.51
N ARG A 23 13.35 14.31 -1.36
CA ARG A 23 14.13 13.36 -0.56
C ARG A 23 13.16 12.38 0.13
N ASN A 24 13.35 11.08 -0.09
CA ASN A 24 12.56 10.04 0.53
C ASN A 24 13.42 9.16 1.44
N ARG A 25 12.76 8.30 2.20
CA ARG A 25 13.41 7.22 2.94
C ARG A 25 12.70 5.91 2.67
N LYS A 26 13.41 4.80 2.91
CA LYS A 26 12.79 3.48 2.93
C LYS A 26 11.87 3.36 4.14
N PHE A 27 10.79 2.59 3.99
CA PHE A 27 9.84 2.38 5.07
C PHE A 27 10.48 1.62 6.22
N ASN A 28 10.22 2.09 7.43
CA ASN A 28 10.51 1.39 8.66
C ASN A 28 9.24 0.68 9.17
N PRO A 29 9.33 -0.15 10.24
CA PRO A 29 8.15 -0.84 10.77
C PRO A 29 6.98 0.09 11.15
N ARG A 30 7.26 1.30 11.63
CA ARG A 30 6.22 2.27 11.96
C ARG A 30 5.49 2.74 10.71
N ASP A 31 6.23 3.01 9.63
CA ASP A 31 5.66 3.43 8.35
C ASP A 31 4.75 2.33 7.79
N ILE A 32 5.20 1.09 7.83
CA ILE A 32 4.41 -0.07 7.42
C ILE A 32 3.14 -0.18 8.27
N GLY A 33 3.25 -0.01 9.59
CA GLY A 33 2.10 -0.02 10.49
C GLY A 33 1.07 1.05 10.17
N ASP A 34 1.51 2.25 9.83
CA ASP A 34 0.63 3.36 9.44
C ASP A 34 -0.11 3.05 8.12
N LEU A 35 0.57 2.44 7.16
CA LEU A 35 -0.05 2.01 5.89
C LEU A 35 -1.05 0.88 6.11
N GLU A 36 -0.73 -0.08 6.96
CA GLU A 36 -1.64 -1.17 7.32
C GLU A 36 -2.89 -0.66 8.05
N ALA A 37 -2.73 0.33 8.94
CA ALA A 37 -3.85 0.98 9.61
C ALA A 37 -4.78 1.68 8.61
N TYR A 38 -4.20 2.33 7.59
CA TYR A 38 -4.98 2.91 6.49
C TYR A 38 -5.77 1.83 5.75
N LEU A 39 -5.12 0.73 5.37
CA LEU A 39 -5.79 -0.37 4.66
C LEU A 39 -6.94 -0.98 5.47
N LYS A 40 -6.75 -1.19 6.76
CA LYS A 40 -7.79 -1.72 7.65
C LYS A 40 -9.00 -0.80 7.74
N ARG A 41 -8.76 0.51 7.76
CA ARG A 41 -9.82 1.51 7.85
C ARG A 41 -10.62 1.63 6.54
N GLU A 42 -9.93 1.65 5.39
CA GLU A 42 -10.56 1.85 4.08
C GLU A 42 -11.12 0.56 3.49
N PHE A 43 -10.52 -0.57 3.83
CA PHE A 43 -10.90 -1.88 3.31
C PHE A 43 -11.11 -2.87 4.47
N PRO A 44 -12.15 -2.65 5.30
CA PRO A 44 -12.41 -3.53 6.45
C PRO A 44 -12.78 -4.94 5.98
N ASP A 45 -12.27 -5.96 6.68
CA ASP A 45 -12.61 -7.35 6.40
C ASP A 45 -14.12 -7.56 6.62
N PRO A 46 -14.88 -8.06 5.63
CA PRO A 46 -16.32 -8.29 5.77
C PRO A 46 -16.68 -9.16 6.98
N ARG A 47 -15.84 -10.09 7.38
CA ARG A 47 -16.07 -10.96 8.54
C ARG A 47 -16.12 -10.19 9.87
N LEU A 48 -15.41 -9.07 9.96
CA LEU A 48 -15.44 -8.22 11.16
C LEU A 48 -16.80 -7.53 11.32
N MET A 49 -17.52 -7.32 10.24
CA MET A 49 -18.85 -6.72 10.24
C MET A 49 -19.94 -7.72 10.65
N ALA A 50 -19.66 -9.01 10.52
CA ALA A 50 -20.66 -10.07 10.80
C ALA A 50 -21.21 -9.97 12.22
N ARG A 51 -20.36 -9.67 13.20
CA ARG A 51 -20.74 -9.56 14.60
C ARG A 51 -21.81 -8.49 14.83
N GLU A 52 -21.69 -7.35 14.17
CA GLU A 52 -22.67 -6.27 14.26
C GLU A 52 -23.95 -6.60 13.49
N LEU A 53 -23.81 -7.15 12.29
CA LEU A 53 -24.94 -7.51 11.43
C LEU A 53 -25.78 -8.64 12.03
N CYS A 54 -25.18 -9.55 12.78
CA CYS A 54 -25.86 -10.71 13.37
C CYS A 54 -26.50 -10.41 14.75
N ARG A 55 -26.26 -9.24 15.30
CA ARG A 55 -26.77 -8.88 16.63
C ARG A 55 -28.30 -8.87 16.65
N GLY A 56 -28.88 -9.63 17.58
CA GLY A 56 -30.34 -9.71 17.74
C GLY A 56 -31.07 -10.60 16.72
N LEU A 57 -30.34 -11.29 15.84
CA LEU A 57 -30.92 -12.20 14.87
C LEU A 57 -31.00 -13.63 15.41
N SER A 58 -31.87 -14.47 14.82
CA SER A 58 -31.92 -15.89 15.15
C SER A 58 -30.62 -16.58 14.72
N ASP A 59 -30.28 -17.70 15.36
CA ASP A 59 -29.06 -18.47 15.05
C ASP A 59 -29.00 -18.91 13.59
N ALA A 60 -30.12 -19.29 13.01
CA ALA A 60 -30.18 -19.73 11.60
C ALA A 60 -29.86 -18.58 10.64
N VAL A 61 -30.41 -17.38 10.90
CA VAL A 61 -30.16 -16.20 10.07
C VAL A 61 -28.74 -15.69 10.27
N ALA A 62 -28.24 -15.68 11.51
CA ALA A 62 -26.87 -15.29 11.83
C ALA A 62 -25.85 -16.21 11.13
N LEU A 63 -26.10 -17.53 11.12
CA LEU A 63 -25.25 -18.51 10.44
C LEU A 63 -25.22 -18.25 8.92
N GLN A 64 -26.37 -17.96 8.32
CA GLN A 64 -26.47 -17.66 6.90
C GLN A 64 -25.64 -16.40 6.56
N ILE A 65 -25.77 -15.34 7.33
CA ILE A 65 -25.00 -14.08 7.16
C ILE A 65 -23.51 -14.38 7.29
N TRP A 66 -23.10 -15.14 8.31
CA TRP A 66 -21.71 -15.52 8.51
C TRP A 66 -21.13 -16.29 7.32
N ASN A 67 -21.90 -17.25 6.82
CA ASN A 67 -21.48 -18.05 5.66
C ASN A 67 -21.32 -17.18 4.41
N ASP A 68 -22.26 -16.27 4.16
CA ASP A 68 -22.22 -15.37 3.01
C ASP A 68 -21.02 -14.41 3.10
N LEU A 69 -20.77 -13.83 4.27
CA LEU A 69 -19.63 -12.93 4.49
C LEU A 69 -18.29 -13.67 4.45
N SER A 70 -18.24 -14.91 4.94
CA SER A 70 -17.04 -15.75 4.90
C SER A 70 -16.70 -16.13 3.46
N GLU A 71 -17.69 -16.41 2.63
CA GLU A 71 -17.47 -16.69 1.20
C GLU A 71 -16.98 -15.43 0.47
N GLU A 72 -17.59 -14.28 0.73
CA GLU A 72 -17.14 -12.99 0.19
C GLU A 72 -15.70 -12.65 0.63
N ALA A 73 -15.34 -12.96 1.88
CA ALA A 73 -14.03 -12.67 2.44
C ALA A 73 -12.97 -13.73 2.14
N LYS A 74 -13.31 -14.80 1.45
CA LYS A 74 -12.41 -15.94 1.15
C LYS A 74 -11.11 -15.48 0.49
N ASP A 75 -11.21 -14.57 -0.47
CA ASP A 75 -10.09 -14.00 -1.19
C ASP A 75 -9.75 -12.59 -0.72
N TRP A 76 -10.28 -12.17 0.44
CA TRP A 76 -10.07 -10.83 0.94
C TRP A 76 -8.62 -10.63 1.35
N PRO A 77 -7.96 -9.56 0.88
CA PRO A 77 -6.56 -9.32 1.23
C PRO A 77 -6.39 -9.09 2.72
N VAL A 78 -5.40 -9.74 3.31
CA VAL A 78 -5.00 -9.44 4.68
C VAL A 78 -4.37 -8.05 4.70
N ALA A 79 -4.78 -7.20 5.63
CA ALA A 79 -4.23 -5.85 5.76
C ALA A 79 -2.80 -5.89 6.34
N ALA A 80 -1.91 -6.56 5.61
CA ALA A 80 -0.49 -6.68 5.93
C ALA A 80 0.31 -6.33 4.67
N MET A 81 1.19 -5.35 4.77
CA MET A 81 1.97 -4.88 3.62
C MET A 81 2.93 -5.94 3.06
N SER A 82 3.10 -7.04 3.77
CA SER A 82 3.82 -8.21 3.27
C SER A 82 3.02 -9.05 2.27
N SER A 83 1.70 -8.85 2.17
CA SER A 83 0.86 -9.60 1.25
C SER A 83 0.72 -8.87 -0.08
N ARG A 84 0.84 -9.61 -1.17
CA ARG A 84 0.70 -9.06 -2.52
C ARG A 84 -0.68 -8.46 -2.76
N GLY A 85 -1.72 -9.07 -2.21
CA GLY A 85 -3.10 -8.58 -2.36
C GLY A 85 -3.30 -7.24 -1.67
N SER A 86 -2.83 -7.10 -0.44
CA SER A 86 -2.91 -5.83 0.31
C SER A 86 -2.14 -4.72 -0.37
N TYR A 87 -0.98 -5.06 -0.92
CA TYR A 87 -0.16 -4.12 -1.65
C TYR A 87 -0.89 -3.53 -2.86
N GLN A 88 -1.67 -4.35 -3.56
CA GLN A 88 -2.47 -3.86 -4.70
C GLN A 88 -3.53 -2.83 -4.29
N LEU A 89 -4.04 -2.90 -3.06
CA LEU A 89 -5.01 -1.94 -2.54
C LEU A 89 -4.41 -0.54 -2.37
N MET A 90 -3.09 -0.42 -2.28
CA MET A 90 -2.41 0.86 -2.21
C MET A 90 -2.37 1.59 -3.56
N PHE A 91 -2.66 0.90 -4.67
CA PHE A 91 -2.63 1.51 -6.01
C PHE A 91 -3.95 2.19 -6.38
N THR A 92 -4.52 2.90 -5.42
CA THR A 92 -5.60 3.85 -5.64
C THR A 92 -5.04 5.26 -5.49
N TRP A 93 -5.78 6.27 -5.92
CA TRP A 93 -5.36 7.66 -5.73
C TRP A 93 -5.06 7.97 -4.26
N GLU A 94 -5.96 7.61 -3.34
CA GLU A 94 -5.75 7.80 -1.90
C GLU A 94 -4.58 6.97 -1.37
N GLY A 95 -4.44 5.73 -1.83
CA GLY A 95 -3.31 4.87 -1.45
C GLY A 95 -1.98 5.46 -1.88
N ASN A 96 -1.89 5.99 -3.08
CA ASN A 96 -0.69 6.66 -3.57
C ASN A 96 -0.34 7.89 -2.74
N ALA A 97 -1.34 8.66 -2.33
CA ALA A 97 -1.14 9.81 -1.45
C ALA A 97 -0.57 9.39 -0.08
N HIS A 98 -1.07 8.31 0.49
CA HIS A 98 -0.55 7.75 1.74
C HIS A 98 0.89 7.24 1.59
N LEU A 99 1.19 6.55 0.50
CA LEU A 99 2.57 6.12 0.20
C LEU A 99 3.53 7.30 0.14
N ALA A 100 3.15 8.33 -0.59
CA ALA A 100 3.95 9.54 -0.72
C ALA A 100 4.12 10.26 0.63
N TRP A 101 3.03 10.45 1.36
CA TRP A 101 3.08 11.11 2.66
C TRP A 101 4.01 10.38 3.63
N VAL A 102 3.85 9.08 3.79
CA VAL A 102 4.66 8.29 4.71
C VAL A 102 6.14 8.29 4.31
N SER A 103 6.44 8.24 3.00
CA SER A 103 7.82 8.22 2.51
C SER A 103 8.53 9.57 2.63
N LEU A 104 7.79 10.68 2.54
CA LEU A 104 8.35 12.02 2.51
C LEU A 104 8.35 12.75 3.85
N ARG A 105 7.46 12.37 4.77
CA ARG A 105 7.21 13.12 6.01
C ARG A 105 8.43 13.33 6.91
N LYS A 106 9.41 12.44 6.85
CA LYS A 106 10.62 12.57 7.67
C LYS A 106 11.50 13.75 7.23
N HIS A 107 11.66 13.90 5.93
CA HIS A 107 12.54 14.94 5.36
C HIS A 107 11.78 16.19 4.94
N HIS A 108 10.45 16.11 4.89
CA HIS A 108 9.55 17.18 4.47
C HIS A 108 8.40 17.30 5.45
N ALA A 109 8.67 17.87 6.63
CA ALA A 109 7.66 18.00 7.70
C ALA A 109 6.46 18.88 7.29
N GLU A 110 6.64 19.74 6.30
CA GLU A 110 5.59 20.57 5.71
C GLU A 110 4.60 19.80 4.84
N ILE A 111 4.96 18.59 4.43
CA ILE A 111 4.08 17.73 3.62
C ILE A 111 3.19 16.93 4.55
N ASP A 112 1.93 17.34 4.64
CA ASP A 112 0.86 16.57 5.27
C ASP A 112 0.15 15.70 4.22
N LEU A 113 -0.88 14.97 4.64
CA LEU A 113 -1.64 14.11 3.74
C LEU A 113 -2.35 14.91 2.63
N ALA A 114 -2.87 16.11 2.95
CA ALA A 114 -3.50 16.98 1.95
C ALA A 114 -2.48 17.42 0.88
N LYS A 115 -1.27 17.78 1.29
CA LYS A 115 -0.20 18.13 0.35
C LYS A 115 0.26 16.92 -0.46
N ALA A 116 0.31 15.75 0.15
CA ALA A 116 0.65 14.51 -0.57
C ALA A 116 -0.40 14.17 -1.65
N ARG A 117 -1.68 14.40 -1.38
CA ARG A 117 -2.74 14.27 -2.41
C ARG A 117 -2.50 15.21 -3.58
N GLU A 118 -2.14 16.45 -3.31
CA GLU A 118 -1.81 17.43 -4.34
C GLU A 118 -0.61 17.00 -5.19
N ILE A 119 0.45 16.54 -4.56
CA ILE A 119 1.67 16.11 -5.22
C ILE A 119 1.42 14.88 -6.11
N THR A 120 0.66 13.90 -5.61
CA THR A 120 0.43 12.64 -6.32
C THR A 120 -0.68 12.72 -7.36
N LYS A 121 -1.51 13.73 -7.30
CA LYS A 121 -2.63 13.94 -8.22
C LYS A 121 -2.21 13.93 -9.69
N ASP A 122 -1.11 14.62 -10.00
CA ASP A 122 -0.61 14.77 -11.36
C ASP A 122 0.65 13.93 -11.63
N ALA A 123 1.08 13.11 -10.65
CA ALA A 123 2.21 12.21 -10.82
C ALA A 123 1.90 11.13 -11.86
N THR A 124 2.90 10.77 -12.64
CA THR A 124 2.75 9.69 -13.64
C THR A 124 2.77 8.32 -12.97
N THR A 125 2.24 7.33 -13.67
CA THR A 125 2.29 5.93 -13.20
C THR A 125 3.73 5.47 -12.99
N GLU A 126 4.66 5.90 -13.83
CA GLU A 126 6.09 5.59 -13.69
C GLU A 126 6.70 6.22 -12.45
N GLU A 127 6.35 7.47 -12.14
CA GLU A 127 6.79 8.15 -10.93
C GLU A 127 6.30 7.43 -9.68
N ILE A 128 5.05 6.99 -9.66
CA ILE A 128 4.49 6.20 -8.57
C ILE A 128 5.20 4.85 -8.44
N ALA A 129 5.46 4.16 -9.55
CA ALA A 129 6.20 2.89 -9.53
C ALA A 129 7.61 3.06 -8.97
N GLU A 130 8.30 4.13 -9.31
CA GLU A 130 9.63 4.45 -8.76
C GLU A 130 9.56 4.79 -7.26
N LEU A 131 8.54 5.54 -6.84
CA LEU A 131 8.29 5.81 -5.43
C LEU A 131 8.16 4.50 -4.64
N VAL A 132 7.38 3.56 -5.15
CA VAL A 132 7.19 2.26 -4.52
C VAL A 132 8.50 1.49 -4.40
N ARG A 133 9.28 1.42 -5.47
CA ARG A 133 10.59 0.75 -5.45
C ARG A 133 11.56 1.38 -4.47
N ALA A 134 11.53 2.71 -4.37
CA ALA A 134 12.39 3.45 -3.47
C ALA A 134 12.03 3.29 -2.00
N CYS A 135 10.76 3.05 -1.69
CA CYS A 135 10.26 2.99 -0.31
C CYS A 135 10.35 1.60 0.31
N PHE A 136 10.14 0.55 -0.47
CA PHE A 136 10.18 -0.81 0.04
C PHE A 136 11.60 -1.38 -0.01
N PRO A 137 11.97 -2.22 0.97
CA PRO A 137 13.24 -2.94 0.90
C PRO A 137 13.32 -3.79 -0.36
N GLU A 138 14.50 -3.90 -0.92
CA GLU A 138 14.74 -4.61 -2.19
C GLU A 138 14.21 -6.05 -2.19
N ASP A 139 14.22 -6.71 -1.04
CA ASP A 139 13.80 -8.10 -0.88
C ASP A 139 12.30 -8.29 -0.69
N THR A 140 11.53 -7.20 -0.50
CA THR A 140 10.09 -7.30 -0.19
C THR A 140 9.29 -7.95 -1.32
N PHE A 141 9.70 -7.74 -2.57
CA PHE A 141 9.03 -8.24 -3.77
C PHE A 141 9.90 -9.17 -4.60
N ALA A 142 11.10 -9.49 -4.11
CA ALA A 142 11.93 -10.48 -4.77
C ALA A 142 11.18 -11.82 -4.79
N PRO A 143 11.12 -12.53 -5.94
CA PRO A 143 10.59 -13.87 -5.93
C PRO A 143 11.40 -14.67 -4.92
N LYS A 144 10.72 -15.29 -3.97
CA LYS A 144 11.37 -16.22 -3.03
C LYS A 144 12.15 -17.20 -3.89
N ASP A 145 13.45 -17.16 -3.73
CA ASP A 145 14.37 -17.95 -4.54
C ASP A 145 13.92 -19.40 -4.66
N GLN A 146 13.59 -19.78 -5.86
CA GLN A 146 13.42 -21.19 -6.20
C GLN A 146 14.78 -21.94 -6.17
N THR A 147 15.86 -21.24 -5.92
CA THR A 147 17.20 -21.79 -5.84
C THR A 147 17.43 -22.71 -4.64
N SER A 148 16.58 -22.64 -3.60
CA SER A 148 16.66 -23.59 -2.50
C SER A 148 16.19 -25.01 -2.86
N LEU A 149 15.51 -25.18 -3.99
CA LEU A 149 15.05 -26.48 -4.49
C LEU A 149 15.99 -27.10 -5.52
N ALA A 150 17.01 -26.38 -5.96
CA ALA A 150 17.93 -26.83 -7.00
C ALA A 150 19.24 -27.41 -6.46
N THR A 151 19.43 -27.48 -5.14
CA THR A 151 20.64 -27.95 -4.48
C THR A 151 20.49 -29.32 -3.83
N GLU A 152 19.42 -30.05 -4.12
CA GLU A 152 19.33 -31.48 -3.79
C GLU A 152 19.42 -32.30 -5.10
#